data_f6cf386806648e20d0f9fd1786a47afe
#
_entry.id   f6cf386806648e20d0f9fd1786a47afe
#
_cell.length_a   1.000
_cell.length_b   1.000
_cell.length_c   1.000
_cell.angle_alpha   90.00
_cell.angle_beta   90.00
_cell.angle_gamma   90.00
#
_symmetry.space_group_name_H-M   'P 1'
#
loop_
_entity.id
_entity.type
_entity.pdbx_description
1 polymer ?
#
loop_
_entity_poly.entity_id
_entity_poly.type
_entity_poly.pdbx_seq_one_letter_code
_entity_poly.pdbx_strand_id
1 'polypeptide(L)'
;MHELHAGQAVGLDGQTYSAAEASALANKLSRKEIKLDTSADLIEGIWKDRPAVPGNPIFEMPEALSGASVHEKLDLINNQLRSEGADCLILAALDEIAWTFNIRGTDVTYNPVVVSYAFVSEDESVLFIKPEKLTAEITEHLKKEGVTLAEYSMIQRYLSRLPENSRVFVDMNKTNVSLYDAIPGNCTIVEGISPANHLKSIKNETEIKGFQNAVVKDGVALTKFYIWLEKQMAEGAQVTEISAAEKLTALRAEQPQYIMDSFGTICGYAEHGAIVHYSATPETDATLKPEGLLLIDSGAQYLDGTTDITRTIALGEPTEQMKKDFTRVLKGTISLAKSKFPAGTRGSHCLLYTSPSPRDRSVSR
;
A
#
# COMPACT_ATOMS: atom_id res chain seq x y z
N MET A 1 22.85 16.97 -10.84
CA MET A 1 23.72 17.67 -9.83
C MET A 1 25.06 18.20 -10.40
N HIS A 2 25.50 17.78 -11.59
CA HIS A 2 26.77 18.26 -12.17
C HIS A 2 26.68 19.68 -12.77
N GLU A 3 25.46 20.17 -13.05
CA GLU A 3 25.19 21.46 -13.71
C GLU A 3 24.78 22.58 -12.73
N LEU A 4 24.69 22.26 -11.42
CA LEU A 4 24.28 23.24 -10.41
C LEU A 4 25.49 23.91 -9.76
N HIS A 5 25.39 25.23 -9.55
CA HIS A 5 26.45 26.08 -8.98
C HIS A 5 26.08 26.63 -7.60
N ALA A 6 27.07 26.98 -6.81
CA ALA A 6 26.91 27.63 -5.52
C ALA A 6 26.00 28.87 -5.62
N GLY A 7 25.15 29.07 -4.63
CA GLY A 7 24.18 30.18 -4.56
C GLY A 7 22.85 29.91 -5.32
N GLN A 8 22.74 28.83 -6.08
CA GLN A 8 21.47 28.42 -6.71
C GLN A 8 20.54 27.74 -5.69
N ALA A 9 19.28 27.59 -6.07
CA ALA A 9 18.27 26.82 -5.32
C ALA A 9 17.67 25.72 -6.18
N VAL A 10 17.32 24.61 -5.55
CA VAL A 10 16.52 23.51 -6.13
C VAL A 10 15.16 23.55 -5.46
N GLY A 11 14.09 23.66 -6.24
CA GLY A 11 12.72 23.63 -5.75
C GLY A 11 12.13 22.20 -5.86
N LEU A 12 11.30 21.85 -4.89
CA LEU A 12 10.44 20.67 -4.93
C LEU A 12 9.12 20.95 -4.20
N ASP A 13 8.07 20.21 -4.57
CA ASP A 13 6.81 20.26 -3.84
C ASP A 13 6.94 19.47 -2.52
N GLY A 14 6.91 20.20 -1.41
CA GLY A 14 7.06 19.62 -0.07
C GLY A 14 5.93 18.68 0.34
N GLN A 15 4.81 18.64 -0.37
CA GLN A 15 3.73 17.68 -0.13
C GLN A 15 4.03 16.29 -0.72
N THR A 16 4.96 16.19 -1.68
CA THR A 16 5.25 14.95 -2.42
C THR A 16 6.54 14.25 -1.99
N TYR A 17 7.35 14.89 -1.14
CA TYR A 17 8.58 14.31 -0.60
C TYR A 17 8.47 14.09 0.89
N SER A 18 8.96 12.95 1.37
CA SER A 18 9.07 12.70 2.81
C SER A 18 10.11 13.65 3.46
N ALA A 19 9.93 13.91 4.74
CA ALA A 19 10.89 14.71 5.51
C ALA A 19 12.31 14.11 5.49
N ALA A 20 12.42 12.75 5.50
CA ALA A 20 13.69 12.05 5.39
C ALA A 20 14.37 12.28 4.03
N GLU A 21 13.63 12.15 2.92
CA GLU A 21 14.17 12.37 1.57
C GLU A 21 14.59 13.83 1.36
N ALA A 22 13.73 14.77 1.78
CA ALA A 22 14.03 16.20 1.69
C ALA A 22 15.28 16.57 2.52
N SER A 23 15.39 16.05 3.75
CA SER A 23 16.58 16.26 4.60
C SER A 23 17.84 15.66 3.97
N ALA A 24 17.77 14.45 3.45
CA ALA A 24 18.88 13.81 2.77
C ALA A 24 19.33 14.60 1.51
N LEU A 25 18.37 15.13 0.75
CA LEU A 25 18.64 15.98 -0.40
C LEU A 25 19.26 17.32 0.01
N ALA A 26 18.68 18.00 1.01
CA ALA A 26 19.20 19.25 1.55
C ALA A 26 20.67 19.11 2.01
N ASN A 27 20.98 18.01 2.72
CA ASN A 27 22.34 17.70 3.16
C ASN A 27 23.33 17.48 1.99
N LYS A 28 22.87 16.94 0.87
CA LYS A 28 23.71 16.78 -0.34
C LYS A 28 23.93 18.11 -1.07
N LEU A 29 22.90 18.95 -1.11
CA LEU A 29 22.94 20.24 -1.78
C LEU A 29 23.77 21.28 -0.99
N SER A 30 23.65 21.29 0.34
CA SER A 30 24.37 22.21 1.22
C SER A 30 25.91 22.08 1.10
N ARG A 31 26.42 20.87 0.82
CA ARG A 31 27.87 20.65 0.54
C ARG A 31 28.37 21.39 -0.70
N LYS A 32 27.46 21.86 -1.56
CA LYS A 32 27.74 22.66 -2.76
C LYS A 32 27.22 24.10 -2.64
N GLU A 33 26.83 24.51 -1.45
CA GLU A 33 26.23 25.83 -1.19
C GLU A 33 24.96 26.09 -2.02
N ILE A 34 24.18 25.03 -2.29
CA ILE A 34 22.89 25.07 -3.00
C ILE A 34 21.77 24.94 -1.96
N LYS A 35 20.74 25.77 -2.06
CA LYS A 35 19.57 25.71 -1.18
C LYS A 35 18.53 24.72 -1.72
N LEU A 36 17.81 24.06 -0.80
CA LEU A 36 16.57 23.34 -1.11
C LEU A 36 15.39 24.25 -0.74
N ASP A 37 14.47 24.44 -1.68
CA ASP A 37 13.20 25.16 -1.47
C ASP A 37 12.06 24.13 -1.56
N THR A 38 11.34 23.93 -0.46
CA THR A 38 10.25 22.95 -0.33
C THR A 38 8.86 23.62 -0.38
N SER A 39 8.81 24.93 -0.60
CA SER A 39 7.59 25.74 -0.46
C SER A 39 6.74 25.85 -1.72
N ALA A 40 7.29 25.49 -2.89
CA ALA A 40 6.66 25.76 -4.17
C ALA A 40 6.23 24.48 -4.92
N ASP A 41 4.95 24.40 -5.29
CA ASP A 41 4.47 23.45 -6.29
C ASP A 41 4.83 23.97 -7.70
N LEU A 42 5.98 23.50 -8.21
CA LEU A 42 6.49 23.89 -9.52
C LEU A 42 5.68 23.31 -10.69
N ILE A 43 4.82 22.34 -10.44
CA ILE A 43 4.03 21.62 -11.45
C ILE A 43 2.66 22.28 -11.66
N GLU A 44 2.11 22.97 -10.67
CA GLU A 44 0.78 23.59 -10.71
C GLU A 44 0.59 24.50 -11.95
N GLY A 45 1.59 25.29 -12.27
CA GLY A 45 1.57 26.19 -13.43
C GLY A 45 1.58 25.49 -14.80
N ILE A 46 2.06 24.25 -14.84
CA ILE A 46 2.28 23.45 -16.07
C ILE A 46 1.13 22.46 -16.31
N TRP A 47 0.68 21.78 -15.26
CA TRP A 47 -0.36 20.75 -15.33
C TRP A 47 -1.77 21.36 -15.26
N LYS A 48 -2.27 21.78 -16.41
CA LYS A 48 -3.54 22.53 -16.51
C LYS A 48 -4.80 21.71 -16.18
N ASP A 49 -4.76 20.41 -16.42
CA ASP A 49 -5.84 19.45 -16.20
C ASP A 49 -5.57 18.55 -14.98
N ARG A 50 -4.77 19.04 -14.02
CA ARG A 50 -4.46 18.30 -12.78
C ARG A 50 -5.74 17.91 -12.05
N PRO A 51 -5.98 16.61 -11.79
CA PRO A 51 -7.16 16.16 -11.08
C PRO A 51 -7.15 16.70 -9.64
N ALA A 52 -8.34 17.03 -9.15
CA ALA A 52 -8.51 17.41 -7.75
C ALA A 52 -8.22 16.21 -6.83
N VAL A 53 -7.90 16.51 -5.57
CA VAL A 53 -7.82 15.47 -4.52
C VAL A 53 -9.14 14.70 -4.50
N PRO A 54 -9.14 13.36 -4.52
CA PRO A 54 -10.35 12.54 -4.56
C PRO A 54 -11.38 12.91 -3.50
N GLY A 55 -12.65 12.86 -3.87
CA GLY A 55 -13.79 13.17 -3.00
C GLY A 55 -14.75 11.98 -2.82
N ASN A 56 -14.30 10.73 -3.07
CA ASN A 56 -15.13 9.55 -2.95
C ASN A 56 -15.62 9.36 -1.51
N PRO A 57 -16.89 8.92 -1.32
CA PRO A 57 -17.41 8.62 0.01
C PRO A 57 -16.56 7.56 0.71
N ILE A 58 -16.38 7.73 2.01
CA ILE A 58 -15.78 6.72 2.87
C ILE A 58 -16.85 5.77 3.41
N PHE A 59 -16.43 4.60 3.84
CA PHE A 59 -17.26 3.64 4.55
C PHE A 59 -16.55 3.11 5.79
N GLU A 60 -17.34 2.67 6.75
CA GLU A 60 -16.85 2.14 8.02
C GLU A 60 -16.31 0.72 7.85
N MET A 61 -15.23 0.42 8.54
CA MET A 61 -14.75 -0.93 8.83
C MET A 61 -15.39 -1.39 10.14
N PRO A 62 -16.40 -2.28 10.13
CA PRO A 62 -17.08 -2.68 11.35
C PRO A 62 -16.13 -3.28 12.39
N GLU A 63 -16.35 -2.98 13.66
CA GLU A 63 -15.59 -3.54 14.78
C GLU A 63 -15.61 -5.08 14.79
N ALA A 64 -16.72 -5.68 14.39
CA ALA A 64 -16.83 -7.14 14.23
C ALA A 64 -15.80 -7.74 13.24
N LEU A 65 -15.21 -6.93 12.35
CA LEU A 65 -14.18 -7.33 11.39
C LEU A 65 -12.79 -6.77 11.75
N SER A 66 -12.72 -5.60 12.39
CA SER A 66 -11.46 -4.99 12.83
C SER A 66 -10.98 -5.55 14.18
N GLY A 67 -11.90 -6.06 15.01
CA GLY A 67 -11.60 -6.64 16.32
C GLY A 67 -11.21 -5.64 17.40
N ALA A 68 -11.30 -4.34 17.12
CA ALA A 68 -11.08 -3.26 18.08
C ALA A 68 -11.79 -1.98 17.62
N SER A 69 -12.34 -1.23 18.55
CA SER A 69 -12.94 0.09 18.31
C SER A 69 -11.86 1.13 17.95
N VAL A 70 -12.28 2.29 17.47
CA VAL A 70 -11.39 3.42 17.23
C VAL A 70 -10.77 3.89 18.55
N HIS A 71 -11.60 3.99 19.59
CA HIS A 71 -11.16 4.42 20.92
C HIS A 71 -10.06 3.51 21.49
N GLU A 72 -10.24 2.18 21.43
CA GLU A 72 -9.22 1.22 21.89
C GLU A 72 -7.89 1.36 21.12
N LYS A 73 -7.94 1.60 19.81
CA LYS A 73 -6.73 1.81 19.00
C LYS A 73 -6.03 3.12 19.34
N LEU A 74 -6.78 4.18 19.59
CA LEU A 74 -6.23 5.46 20.02
C LEU A 74 -5.56 5.34 21.40
N ASP A 75 -6.16 4.60 22.33
CA ASP A 75 -5.56 4.32 23.64
C ASP A 75 -4.25 3.55 23.51
N LEU A 76 -4.19 2.53 22.64
CA LEU A 76 -2.95 1.80 22.38
C LEU A 76 -1.85 2.69 21.79
N ILE A 77 -2.20 3.58 20.85
CA ILE A 77 -1.26 4.54 20.27
C ILE A 77 -0.76 5.50 21.34
N ASN A 78 -1.64 6.08 22.16
CA ASN A 78 -1.27 7.01 23.24
C ASN A 78 -0.39 6.34 24.31
N ASN A 79 -0.67 5.07 24.65
CA ASN A 79 0.19 4.30 25.55
C ASN A 79 1.62 4.17 25.00
N GLN A 80 1.75 3.92 23.70
CA GLN A 80 3.07 3.80 23.07
C GLN A 80 3.77 5.16 22.96
N LEU A 81 3.05 6.24 22.63
CA LEU A 81 3.59 7.61 22.63
C LEU A 81 4.18 7.99 23.99
N ARG A 82 3.47 7.68 25.08
CA ARG A 82 3.99 7.89 26.45
C ARG A 82 5.28 7.14 26.70
N SER A 83 5.38 5.89 26.25
CA SER A 83 6.61 5.07 26.42
C SER A 83 7.80 5.62 25.63
N GLU A 84 7.54 6.22 24.46
CA GLU A 84 8.56 6.90 23.64
C GLU A 84 8.83 8.34 24.11
N GLY A 85 8.07 8.80 25.10
CA GLY A 85 8.18 10.12 25.67
C GLY A 85 7.72 11.23 24.71
N ALA A 86 6.74 10.96 23.89
CA ALA A 86 6.08 11.93 23.01
C ALA A 86 4.69 12.30 23.54
N ASP A 87 4.24 13.52 23.21
CA ASP A 87 2.94 14.04 23.63
C ASP A 87 1.88 13.84 22.52
N CYS A 88 2.30 13.78 21.27
CA CYS A 88 1.41 13.64 20.12
C CYS A 88 2.10 13.00 18.91
N LEU A 89 1.29 12.56 17.95
CA LEU A 89 1.68 11.88 16.71
C LEU A 89 1.01 12.53 15.50
N ILE A 90 1.78 12.71 14.43
CA ILE A 90 1.26 13.06 13.11
C ILE A 90 1.15 11.77 12.29
N LEU A 91 -0.06 11.44 11.83
CA LEU A 91 -0.30 10.34 10.90
C LEU A 91 -0.50 10.89 9.49
N ALA A 92 0.37 10.46 8.58
CA ALA A 92 0.33 10.81 7.15
C ALA A 92 0.22 9.58 6.24
N ALA A 93 0.49 8.38 6.75
CA ALA A 93 0.32 7.14 5.99
C ALA A 93 -1.15 6.74 5.94
N LEU A 94 -1.72 6.62 4.74
CA LEU A 94 -3.16 6.41 4.53
C LEU A 94 -3.67 5.08 5.11
N ASP A 95 -2.85 4.05 5.07
CA ASP A 95 -3.16 2.72 5.62
C ASP A 95 -3.15 2.71 7.16
N GLU A 96 -2.28 3.51 7.79
CA GLU A 96 -2.27 3.70 9.24
C GLU A 96 -3.51 4.46 9.71
N ILE A 97 -3.90 5.52 8.98
CA ILE A 97 -5.13 6.28 9.24
C ILE A 97 -6.36 5.38 9.07
N ALA A 98 -6.43 4.62 7.97
CA ALA A 98 -7.54 3.71 7.70
C ALA A 98 -7.70 2.64 8.80
N TRP A 99 -6.56 2.13 9.32
CA TRP A 99 -6.57 1.18 10.44
C TRP A 99 -6.97 1.84 11.75
N THR A 100 -6.38 2.99 12.08
CA THR A 100 -6.63 3.70 13.34
C THR A 100 -8.09 4.10 13.50
N PHE A 101 -8.68 4.68 12.46
CA PHE A 101 -10.04 5.23 12.51
C PHE A 101 -11.12 4.27 11.98
N ASN A 102 -10.79 3.03 11.70
CA ASN A 102 -11.72 2.04 11.14
C ASN A 102 -12.49 2.56 9.92
N ILE A 103 -11.82 3.27 9.02
CA ILE A 103 -12.40 3.81 7.79
C ILE A 103 -11.74 3.20 6.56
N ARG A 104 -12.52 3.08 5.49
CA ARG A 104 -12.05 2.66 4.17
C ARG A 104 -12.62 3.60 3.12
N GLY A 105 -12.01 3.61 1.95
CA GLY A 105 -12.46 4.39 0.80
C GLY A 105 -11.89 3.85 -0.49
N THR A 106 -12.15 4.55 -1.59
CA THR A 106 -11.73 4.15 -2.94
C THR A 106 -10.91 5.24 -3.62
N ASP A 107 -10.17 6.03 -2.84
CA ASP A 107 -9.36 7.14 -3.36
C ASP A 107 -8.13 6.67 -4.13
N VAL A 108 -7.60 5.52 -3.76
CA VAL A 108 -6.41 4.92 -4.36
C VAL A 108 -6.78 3.60 -5.03
N THR A 109 -6.43 3.48 -6.30
CA THR A 109 -6.67 2.24 -7.05
C THR A 109 -5.98 1.06 -6.35
N TYR A 110 -6.67 -0.05 -6.21
CA TYR A 110 -6.21 -1.29 -5.57
C TYR A 110 -5.95 -1.21 -4.05
N ASN A 111 -6.13 -0.05 -3.44
CA ASN A 111 -5.91 0.12 -2.01
C ASN A 111 -7.10 0.83 -1.35
N PRO A 112 -7.87 0.17 -0.46
CA PRO A 112 -9.09 0.74 0.10
C PRO A 112 -8.81 1.74 1.22
N VAL A 113 -8.05 2.78 0.93
CA VAL A 113 -7.65 3.86 1.83
C VAL A 113 -8.27 5.20 1.45
N VAL A 114 -8.14 6.17 2.32
CA VAL A 114 -8.73 7.50 2.22
C VAL A 114 -7.63 8.54 2.26
N VAL A 115 -7.62 9.45 1.30
CA VAL A 115 -6.72 10.60 1.32
C VAL A 115 -7.13 11.51 2.47
N SER A 116 -6.31 11.52 3.52
CA SER A 116 -6.54 12.21 4.79
C SER A 116 -5.23 12.35 5.56
N TYR A 117 -5.24 13.15 6.61
CA TYR A 117 -4.20 13.22 7.63
C TYR A 117 -4.83 13.05 9.00
N ALA A 118 -4.03 12.72 10.01
CA ALA A 118 -4.54 12.75 11.37
C ALA A 118 -3.48 13.25 12.36
N PHE A 119 -3.99 13.75 13.46
CA PHE A 119 -3.24 14.10 14.66
C PHE A 119 -3.82 13.32 15.83
N VAL A 120 -2.96 12.75 16.66
CA VAL A 120 -3.36 11.95 17.83
C VAL A 120 -2.57 12.41 19.03
N SER A 121 -3.26 12.72 20.11
CA SER A 121 -2.70 13.00 21.45
C SER A 121 -3.60 12.40 22.52
N GLU A 122 -3.20 12.49 23.78
CA GLU A 122 -4.01 12.03 24.91
C GLU A 122 -5.30 12.85 25.05
N ASP A 123 -5.24 14.16 24.76
CA ASP A 123 -6.35 15.08 24.92
C ASP A 123 -7.32 15.10 23.74
N GLU A 124 -6.82 14.87 22.52
CA GLU A 124 -7.65 14.92 21.32
C GLU A 124 -7.10 14.06 20.18
N SER A 125 -8.01 13.59 19.33
CA SER A 125 -7.72 12.95 18.06
C SER A 125 -8.46 13.67 16.95
N VAL A 126 -7.71 14.15 15.93
CA VAL A 126 -8.27 14.94 14.83
C VAL A 126 -8.03 14.22 13.51
N LEU A 127 -9.10 13.97 12.76
CA LEU A 127 -9.04 13.46 11.40
C LEU A 127 -9.27 14.62 10.41
N PHE A 128 -8.25 14.92 9.60
CA PHE A 128 -8.30 15.94 8.55
C PHE A 128 -8.71 15.29 7.23
N ILE A 129 -9.92 15.54 6.81
CA ILE A 129 -10.55 14.89 5.67
C ILE A 129 -11.46 15.87 4.93
N LYS A 130 -11.65 15.68 3.63
CA LYS A 130 -12.62 16.48 2.87
C LYS A 130 -14.04 16.20 3.35
N PRO A 131 -14.84 17.24 3.66
CA PRO A 131 -16.21 17.08 4.17
C PRO A 131 -17.13 16.27 3.25
N GLU A 132 -16.97 16.39 1.93
CA GLU A 132 -17.79 15.68 0.95
C GLU A 132 -17.64 14.14 0.99
N LYS A 133 -16.62 13.62 1.66
CA LYS A 133 -16.42 12.18 1.87
C LYS A 133 -17.24 11.61 3.01
N LEU A 134 -17.72 12.48 3.90
CA LEU A 134 -18.37 12.09 5.15
C LEU A 134 -19.89 11.97 4.99
N THR A 135 -20.44 10.83 5.36
CA THR A 135 -21.88 10.70 5.60
C THR A 135 -22.25 11.18 7.01
N ALA A 136 -23.51 11.48 7.23
CA ALA A 136 -24.00 11.87 8.57
C ALA A 136 -23.76 10.75 9.60
N GLU A 137 -23.95 9.49 9.18
CA GLU A 137 -23.77 8.29 10.02
C GLU A 137 -22.30 8.13 10.45
N ILE A 138 -21.37 8.18 9.52
CA ILE A 138 -19.94 8.07 9.82
C ILE A 138 -19.44 9.25 10.65
N THR A 139 -19.95 10.44 10.38
CA THR A 139 -19.64 11.64 11.17
C THR A 139 -20.05 11.47 12.62
N GLU A 140 -21.26 10.95 12.85
CA GLU A 140 -21.77 10.69 14.20
C GLU A 140 -20.99 9.57 14.89
N HIS A 141 -20.68 8.48 14.16
CA HIS A 141 -19.88 7.38 14.67
C HIS A 141 -18.51 7.85 15.15
N LEU A 142 -17.74 8.52 14.29
CA LEU A 142 -16.40 9.01 14.62
C LEU A 142 -16.43 10.00 15.82
N LYS A 143 -17.44 10.85 15.90
CA LYS A 143 -17.61 11.74 17.07
C LYS A 143 -17.87 10.97 18.36
N LYS A 144 -18.66 9.91 18.33
CA LYS A 144 -18.89 9.03 19.49
C LYS A 144 -17.61 8.34 19.95
N GLU A 145 -16.74 8.01 19.01
CA GLU A 145 -15.42 7.43 19.28
C GLU A 145 -14.38 8.48 19.73
N GLY A 146 -14.77 9.73 19.96
CA GLY A 146 -13.90 10.81 20.43
C GLY A 146 -13.06 11.49 19.35
N VAL A 147 -13.41 11.31 18.06
CA VAL A 147 -12.68 11.88 16.95
C VAL A 147 -13.25 13.22 16.53
N THR A 148 -12.42 14.25 16.52
CA THR A 148 -12.72 15.57 15.93
C THR A 148 -12.48 15.51 14.42
N LEU A 149 -13.45 16.02 13.64
CA LEU A 149 -13.32 16.10 12.17
C LEU A 149 -12.95 17.52 11.77
N ALA A 150 -11.92 17.64 10.93
CA ALA A 150 -11.46 18.91 10.38
C ALA A 150 -11.31 18.81 8.84
N GLU A 151 -11.35 19.94 8.16
CA GLU A 151 -11.15 20.02 6.72
C GLU A 151 -9.69 19.66 6.37
N TYR A 152 -9.49 18.90 5.29
CA TYR A 152 -8.21 18.32 4.86
C TYR A 152 -7.05 19.31 4.80
N SER A 153 -7.29 20.50 4.24
CA SER A 153 -6.26 21.55 4.06
C SER A 153 -5.83 22.22 5.38
N MET A 154 -6.56 21.99 6.47
CA MET A 154 -6.30 22.67 7.74
C MET A 154 -5.13 22.09 8.54
N ILE A 155 -4.61 20.92 8.16
CA ILE A 155 -3.57 20.20 8.92
C ILE A 155 -2.33 21.09 9.19
N GLN A 156 -1.76 21.74 8.19
CA GLN A 156 -0.56 22.60 8.37
C GLN A 156 -0.83 23.74 9.34
N ARG A 157 -2.00 24.40 9.17
CA ARG A 157 -2.41 25.48 10.09
C ARG A 157 -2.65 24.95 11.51
N TYR A 158 -3.13 23.75 11.66
CA TYR A 158 -3.30 23.11 12.97
C TYR A 158 -1.94 22.86 13.61
N LEU A 159 -1.01 22.21 12.88
CA LEU A 159 0.34 21.91 13.36
C LEU A 159 1.12 23.18 13.75
N SER A 160 0.99 24.28 12.98
CA SER A 160 1.67 25.54 13.29
C SER A 160 1.23 26.21 14.61
N ARG A 161 0.20 25.67 15.27
CA ARG A 161 -0.34 26.19 16.54
C ARG A 161 -0.11 25.23 17.71
N LEU A 162 0.70 24.19 17.52
CA LEU A 162 1.04 23.29 18.61
C LEU A 162 1.65 24.09 19.78
N PRO A 163 1.32 23.72 21.03
CA PRO A 163 1.88 24.37 22.21
C PRO A 163 3.41 24.32 22.21
N GLU A 164 4.03 25.35 22.79
CA GLU A 164 5.48 25.38 22.99
C GLU A 164 5.95 24.18 23.81
N ASN A 165 7.12 23.67 23.45
CA ASN A 165 7.76 22.50 24.07
C ASN A 165 7.00 21.18 23.91
N SER A 166 5.97 21.11 23.04
CA SER A 166 5.34 19.83 22.68
C SER A 166 6.37 18.87 22.08
N ARG A 167 6.27 17.60 22.46
CA ARG A 167 7.13 16.51 21.96
C ARG A 167 6.36 15.76 20.88
N VAL A 168 6.67 16.07 19.62
CA VAL A 168 5.91 15.60 18.45
C VAL A 168 6.57 14.37 17.88
N PHE A 169 5.87 13.23 17.90
CA PHE A 169 6.34 12.01 17.25
C PHE A 169 6.13 12.10 15.74
N VAL A 170 7.19 11.83 14.98
CA VAL A 170 7.18 11.94 13.51
C VAL A 170 7.87 10.71 12.90
N ASP A 171 7.17 10.01 12.03
CA ASP A 171 7.80 9.06 11.11
C ASP A 171 8.30 9.85 9.89
N MET A 172 9.60 10.12 9.86
CA MET A 172 10.26 10.92 8.84
C MET A 172 10.13 10.36 7.42
N ASN A 173 9.88 9.05 7.28
CA ASN A 173 9.71 8.40 5.98
C ASN A 173 8.27 8.47 5.46
N LYS A 174 7.29 8.75 6.33
CA LYS A 174 5.86 8.80 6.03
C LYS A 174 5.29 10.21 6.03
N THR A 175 5.83 11.08 6.89
CA THR A 175 5.42 12.48 6.98
C THR A 175 6.10 13.28 5.87
N ASN A 176 5.32 13.99 5.06
CA ASN A 176 5.89 14.87 4.03
C ASN A 176 6.54 16.11 4.66
N VAL A 177 7.49 16.71 3.93
CA VAL A 177 8.28 17.82 4.45
C VAL A 177 7.44 19.08 4.73
N SER A 178 6.35 19.32 3.99
CA SER A 178 5.45 20.44 4.26
C SER A 178 4.76 20.34 5.63
N LEU A 179 4.41 19.13 6.07
CA LEU A 179 3.87 18.89 7.42
C LEU A 179 4.96 19.04 8.48
N TYR A 180 6.14 18.50 8.20
CA TYR A 180 7.29 18.61 9.09
C TYR A 180 7.68 20.09 9.33
N ASP A 181 7.80 20.87 8.27
CA ASP A 181 8.15 22.28 8.32
C ASP A 181 7.06 23.15 9.00
N ALA A 182 5.81 22.65 9.06
CA ALA A 182 4.73 23.33 9.77
C ALA A 182 4.79 23.18 11.29
N ILE A 183 5.60 22.25 11.82
CA ILE A 183 5.80 22.09 13.27
C ILE A 183 6.62 23.28 13.80
N PRO A 184 6.17 23.97 14.87
CA PRO A 184 6.93 25.11 15.44
C PRO A 184 8.33 24.70 15.89
N GLY A 185 9.32 25.55 15.61
CA GLY A 185 10.72 25.27 15.94
C GLY A 185 11.06 25.18 17.44
N ASN A 186 10.12 25.54 18.31
CA ASN A 186 10.19 25.39 19.76
C ASN A 186 9.58 24.08 20.27
N CYS A 187 9.06 23.21 19.37
CA CYS A 187 8.68 21.84 19.66
C CYS A 187 9.90 20.90 19.57
N THR A 188 9.83 19.79 20.26
CA THR A 188 10.85 18.72 20.19
C THR A 188 10.36 17.61 19.28
N ILE A 189 11.13 17.25 18.27
CA ILE A 189 10.81 16.12 17.40
C ILE A 189 11.31 14.82 18.03
N VAL A 190 10.42 13.84 18.13
CA VAL A 190 10.72 12.45 18.49
C VAL A 190 10.60 11.62 17.21
N GLU A 191 11.75 11.17 16.69
CA GLU A 191 11.77 10.41 15.42
C GLU A 191 11.63 8.91 15.68
N GLY A 192 10.81 8.24 14.87
CA GLY A 192 10.65 6.79 14.95
C GLY A 192 9.70 6.23 13.91
N ILE A 193 9.54 4.91 13.92
CA ILE A 193 8.48 4.25 13.15
C ILE A 193 7.17 4.49 13.89
N SER A 194 6.14 4.92 13.15
CA SER A 194 4.83 5.23 13.72
C SER A 194 4.30 4.11 14.63
N PRO A 195 3.84 4.42 15.86
CA PRO A 195 3.14 3.48 16.72
C PRO A 195 2.00 2.74 16.02
N ALA A 196 1.20 3.45 15.21
CA ALA A 196 0.12 2.86 14.44
C ALA A 196 0.64 1.81 13.44
N ASN A 197 1.80 2.03 12.81
CA ASN A 197 2.43 1.06 11.93
C ASN A 197 2.78 -0.23 12.66
N HIS A 198 3.40 -0.11 13.82
CA HIS A 198 3.78 -1.25 14.64
C HIS A 198 2.54 -2.04 15.10
N LEU A 199 1.55 -1.38 15.69
CA LEU A 199 0.32 -2.00 16.18
C LEU A 199 -0.46 -2.69 15.05
N LYS A 200 -0.64 -2.04 13.90
CA LYS A 200 -1.29 -2.61 12.71
C LYS A 200 -0.55 -3.85 12.19
N SER A 201 0.77 -3.92 12.33
CA SER A 201 1.56 -5.06 11.85
C SER A 201 1.25 -6.34 12.63
N ILE A 202 0.81 -6.24 13.88
CA ILE A 202 0.47 -7.37 14.76
C ILE A 202 -1.05 -7.57 14.71
N LYS A 203 -1.50 -8.59 13.98
CA LYS A 203 -2.92 -8.85 13.79
C LYS A 203 -3.55 -9.47 15.04
N ASN A 204 -4.74 -8.96 15.44
CA ASN A 204 -5.55 -9.57 16.47
C ASN A 204 -6.26 -10.84 15.95
N GLU A 205 -6.93 -11.59 16.84
CA GLU A 205 -7.61 -12.84 16.48
C GLU A 205 -8.74 -12.65 15.44
N THR A 206 -9.44 -11.52 15.49
CA THR A 206 -10.51 -11.20 14.53
C THR A 206 -9.93 -10.92 13.15
N GLU A 207 -8.87 -10.13 13.06
CA GLU A 207 -8.14 -9.87 11.81
C GLU A 207 -7.56 -11.16 11.21
N ILE A 208 -7.02 -12.06 12.05
CA ILE A 208 -6.50 -13.37 11.59
C ILE A 208 -7.62 -14.22 10.99
N LYS A 209 -8.79 -14.29 11.64
CA LYS A 209 -9.97 -14.98 11.10
C LYS A 209 -10.45 -14.34 9.79
N GLY A 210 -10.42 -13.00 9.72
CA GLY A 210 -10.72 -12.25 8.50
C GLY A 210 -9.83 -12.67 7.33
N PHE A 211 -8.51 -12.70 7.53
CA PHE A 211 -7.57 -13.18 6.50
C PHE A 211 -7.84 -14.63 6.08
N GLN A 212 -8.14 -15.52 7.02
CA GLN A 212 -8.50 -16.90 6.72
C GLN A 212 -9.76 -16.97 5.84
N ASN A 213 -10.79 -16.19 6.16
CA ASN A 213 -12.01 -16.10 5.36
C ASN A 213 -11.75 -15.52 3.97
N ALA A 214 -10.95 -14.46 3.86
CA ALA A 214 -10.59 -13.85 2.59
C ALA A 214 -9.88 -14.86 1.67
N VAL A 215 -8.93 -15.63 2.19
CA VAL A 215 -8.23 -16.69 1.42
C VAL A 215 -9.20 -17.77 0.94
N VAL A 216 -10.19 -18.16 1.74
CA VAL A 216 -11.22 -19.16 1.32
C VAL A 216 -12.10 -18.58 0.20
N LYS A 217 -12.59 -17.34 0.35
CA LYS A 217 -13.40 -16.65 -0.68
C LYS A 217 -12.65 -16.53 -2.00
N ASP A 218 -11.40 -16.10 -1.93
CA ASP A 218 -10.55 -15.95 -3.10
C ASP A 218 -10.23 -17.31 -3.76
N GLY A 219 -10.00 -18.35 -2.95
CA GLY A 219 -9.82 -19.72 -3.40
C GLY A 219 -11.04 -20.25 -4.16
N VAL A 220 -12.25 -19.89 -3.73
CA VAL A 220 -13.49 -20.24 -4.46
C VAL A 220 -13.54 -19.52 -5.81
N ALA A 221 -13.21 -18.23 -5.86
CA ALA A 221 -13.18 -17.47 -7.12
C ALA A 221 -12.15 -18.04 -8.09
N LEU A 222 -10.94 -18.32 -7.62
CA LEU A 222 -9.87 -18.96 -8.43
C LEU A 222 -10.26 -20.34 -8.94
N THR A 223 -10.89 -21.19 -8.09
CA THR A 223 -11.34 -22.51 -8.51
C THR A 223 -12.39 -22.42 -9.60
N LYS A 224 -13.39 -21.53 -9.45
CA LYS A 224 -14.39 -21.25 -10.49
C LYS A 224 -13.73 -20.77 -11.78
N PHE A 225 -12.71 -19.91 -11.66
CA PHE A 225 -11.97 -19.40 -12.81
C PHE A 225 -11.24 -20.52 -13.57
N TYR A 226 -10.54 -21.41 -12.89
CA TYR A 226 -9.84 -22.51 -13.55
C TYR A 226 -10.80 -23.49 -14.23
N ILE A 227 -11.93 -23.83 -13.60
CA ILE A 227 -12.97 -24.66 -14.21
C ILE A 227 -13.53 -23.99 -15.48
N TRP A 228 -13.78 -22.67 -15.41
CA TRP A 228 -14.23 -21.90 -16.56
C TRP A 228 -13.19 -21.90 -17.67
N LEU A 229 -11.92 -21.67 -17.34
CA LEU A 229 -10.83 -21.59 -18.31
C LEU A 229 -10.61 -22.95 -19.02
N GLU A 230 -10.57 -24.05 -18.26
CA GLU A 230 -10.47 -25.41 -18.84
C GLU A 230 -11.61 -25.69 -19.83
N LYS A 231 -12.83 -25.30 -19.49
CA LYS A 231 -13.98 -25.44 -20.37
C LYS A 231 -13.82 -24.61 -21.66
N GLN A 232 -13.39 -23.35 -21.54
CA GLN A 232 -13.17 -22.47 -22.69
C GLN A 232 -12.09 -23.04 -23.62
N MET A 233 -10.99 -23.53 -23.06
CA MET A 233 -9.90 -24.15 -23.85
C MET A 233 -10.41 -25.43 -24.58
N ALA A 234 -11.21 -26.25 -23.93
CA ALA A 234 -11.78 -27.45 -24.53
C ALA A 234 -12.79 -27.16 -25.65
N GLU A 235 -13.54 -26.07 -25.52
CA GLU A 235 -14.53 -25.61 -26.52
C GLU A 235 -13.92 -24.80 -27.67
N GLY A 236 -12.60 -24.46 -27.60
CA GLY A 236 -11.91 -23.63 -28.57
C GLY A 236 -12.37 -22.18 -28.60
N ALA A 237 -12.83 -21.69 -27.46
CA ALA A 237 -13.27 -20.30 -27.32
C ALA A 237 -12.08 -19.32 -27.41
N GLN A 238 -12.34 -18.13 -27.94
CA GLN A 238 -11.34 -17.05 -28.00
C GLN A 238 -11.23 -16.37 -26.64
N VAL A 239 -10.26 -16.80 -25.84
CA VAL A 239 -9.91 -16.17 -24.56
C VAL A 239 -8.56 -15.49 -24.71
N THR A 240 -8.42 -14.28 -24.22
CA THR A 240 -7.18 -13.51 -24.21
C THR A 240 -6.69 -13.29 -22.78
N GLU A 241 -5.46 -12.79 -22.60
CA GLU A 241 -4.91 -12.44 -21.30
C GLU A 241 -5.80 -11.41 -20.58
N ILE A 242 -6.26 -10.37 -21.28
CA ILE A 242 -7.15 -9.34 -20.75
C ILE A 242 -8.49 -9.95 -20.35
N SER A 243 -9.14 -10.69 -21.26
CA SER A 243 -10.45 -11.27 -20.98
C SER A 243 -10.42 -12.32 -19.84
N ALA A 244 -9.32 -13.04 -19.69
CA ALA A 244 -9.09 -13.96 -18.58
C ALA A 244 -8.95 -13.18 -17.25
N ALA A 245 -8.18 -12.10 -17.21
CA ALA A 245 -8.05 -11.26 -16.04
C ALA A 245 -9.39 -10.62 -15.62
N GLU A 246 -10.16 -10.08 -16.57
CA GLU A 246 -11.50 -9.53 -16.33
C GLU A 246 -12.48 -10.59 -15.79
N LYS A 247 -12.42 -11.81 -16.32
CA LYS A 247 -13.25 -12.94 -15.83
C LYS A 247 -12.92 -13.27 -14.37
N LEU A 248 -11.64 -13.27 -14.00
CA LEU A 248 -11.23 -13.54 -12.62
C LEU A 248 -11.72 -12.44 -11.67
N THR A 249 -11.57 -11.17 -12.04
CA THR A 249 -12.12 -10.02 -11.29
C THR A 249 -13.65 -10.16 -11.11
N ALA A 250 -14.39 -10.53 -12.17
CA ALA A 250 -15.84 -10.73 -12.09
C ALA A 250 -16.22 -11.86 -11.10
N LEU A 251 -15.47 -12.96 -11.07
CA LEU A 251 -15.71 -14.08 -10.13
C LEU A 251 -15.36 -13.72 -8.68
N ARG A 252 -14.38 -12.84 -8.46
CA ARG A 252 -14.07 -12.28 -7.17
C ARG A 252 -15.17 -11.34 -6.68
N ALA A 253 -15.73 -10.54 -7.59
CA ALA A 253 -16.85 -9.63 -7.28
C ALA A 253 -18.14 -10.36 -6.86
N GLU A 254 -18.30 -11.66 -7.21
CA GLU A 254 -19.37 -12.50 -6.70
C GLU A 254 -19.20 -12.88 -5.21
N GLN A 255 -18.01 -12.74 -4.66
CA GLN A 255 -17.73 -13.15 -3.28
C GLN A 255 -18.20 -12.07 -2.29
N PRO A 256 -18.70 -12.46 -1.12
CA PRO A 256 -19.16 -11.50 -0.12
C PRO A 256 -18.01 -10.61 0.35
N GLN A 257 -18.33 -9.33 0.58
CA GLN A 257 -17.39 -8.32 1.09
C GLN A 257 -16.23 -7.97 0.15
N TYR A 258 -16.31 -8.32 -1.13
CA TYR A 258 -15.36 -7.84 -2.13
C TYR A 258 -15.46 -6.31 -2.28
N ILE A 259 -14.31 -5.64 -2.33
CA ILE A 259 -14.19 -4.20 -2.51
C ILE A 259 -13.64 -3.90 -3.91
N MET A 260 -12.47 -4.45 -4.21
CA MET A 260 -11.74 -4.26 -5.47
C MET A 260 -10.62 -5.30 -5.59
N ASP A 261 -9.95 -5.37 -6.72
CA ASP A 261 -8.69 -6.11 -6.82
C ASP A 261 -7.60 -5.47 -5.94
N SER A 262 -6.66 -6.26 -5.44
CA SER A 262 -5.55 -5.76 -4.59
C SER A 262 -4.38 -5.21 -5.40
N PHE A 263 -4.31 -5.56 -6.68
CA PHE A 263 -3.40 -5.04 -7.71
C PHE A 263 -3.92 -5.42 -9.10
N GLY A 264 -3.37 -4.81 -10.15
CA GLY A 264 -3.71 -5.17 -11.52
C GLY A 264 -3.32 -6.62 -11.80
N THR A 265 -4.29 -7.46 -12.15
CA THR A 265 -4.04 -8.88 -12.44
C THR A 265 -2.98 -9.03 -13.52
N ILE A 266 -1.92 -9.76 -13.21
CA ILE A 266 -0.91 -10.19 -14.17
C ILE A 266 -1.39 -11.53 -14.74
N CYS A 267 -1.70 -11.54 -16.02
CA CYS A 267 -2.09 -12.73 -16.76
C CYS A 267 -1.11 -12.87 -17.93
N GLY A 268 -0.04 -13.66 -17.75
CA GLY A 268 1.05 -13.78 -18.71
C GLY A 268 1.05 -15.15 -19.38
N TYR A 269 0.71 -15.22 -20.67
CA TYR A 269 0.73 -16.42 -21.46
C TYR A 269 2.09 -16.61 -22.16
N ALA A 270 2.61 -17.82 -22.13
CA ALA A 270 3.87 -18.22 -22.78
C ALA A 270 5.03 -17.29 -22.39
N GLU A 271 5.65 -16.57 -23.36
CA GLU A 271 6.76 -15.65 -23.12
C GLU A 271 6.42 -14.47 -22.24
N HIS A 272 5.17 -14.00 -22.19
CA HIS A 272 4.72 -12.91 -21.33
C HIS A 272 4.83 -13.28 -19.84
N GLY A 273 4.68 -14.56 -19.49
CA GLY A 273 4.90 -15.04 -18.13
C GLY A 273 6.33 -14.91 -17.60
N ALA A 274 7.30 -14.61 -18.49
CA ALA A 274 8.69 -14.34 -18.09
C ALA A 274 8.95 -12.86 -17.78
N ILE A 275 8.00 -11.97 -18.03
CA ILE A 275 8.11 -10.53 -17.79
C ILE A 275 7.57 -10.26 -16.38
N VAL A 276 8.46 -9.82 -15.47
CA VAL A 276 8.06 -9.45 -14.11
C VAL A 276 7.16 -8.22 -14.16
N HIS A 277 6.03 -8.27 -13.44
CA HIS A 277 4.98 -7.23 -13.44
C HIS A 277 4.42 -6.94 -14.85
N TYR A 278 4.26 -7.99 -15.66
CA TYR A 278 3.64 -7.88 -16.98
C TYR A 278 2.21 -7.27 -16.85
N SER A 279 1.89 -6.38 -17.77
CA SER A 279 0.54 -5.85 -17.93
C SER A 279 0.16 -5.92 -19.40
N ALA A 280 -0.84 -6.71 -19.74
CA ALA A 280 -1.36 -6.78 -21.10
C ALA A 280 -1.99 -5.44 -21.49
N THR A 281 -1.70 -4.99 -22.71
CA THR A 281 -2.36 -3.85 -23.36
C THR A 281 -3.13 -4.36 -24.57
N PRO A 282 -4.06 -3.59 -25.15
CA PRO A 282 -4.76 -4.01 -26.37
C PRO A 282 -3.81 -4.43 -27.51
N GLU A 283 -2.60 -3.86 -27.55
CA GLU A 283 -1.59 -4.17 -28.58
C GLU A 283 -0.79 -5.45 -28.28
N THR A 284 -0.67 -5.82 -27.01
CA THR A 284 0.12 -6.99 -26.59
C THR A 284 -0.73 -8.17 -26.14
N ASP A 285 -2.06 -8.02 -26.08
CA ASP A 285 -3.02 -9.00 -25.58
C ASP A 285 -2.94 -10.32 -26.37
N ALA A 286 -2.39 -11.35 -25.77
CA ALA A 286 -2.21 -12.63 -26.40
C ALA A 286 -3.46 -13.52 -26.27
N THR A 287 -3.85 -14.17 -27.38
CA THR A 287 -4.91 -15.20 -27.34
C THR A 287 -4.35 -16.48 -26.73
N LEU A 288 -5.02 -17.00 -25.69
CA LEU A 288 -4.68 -18.26 -25.04
C LEU A 288 -4.97 -19.43 -25.97
N LYS A 289 -4.07 -20.40 -26.02
CA LYS A 289 -4.20 -21.62 -26.80
C LYS A 289 -4.16 -22.83 -25.85
N PRO A 290 -4.72 -23.99 -26.23
CA PRO A 290 -4.66 -25.22 -25.42
C PRO A 290 -3.23 -25.82 -25.43
N GLU A 291 -2.23 -25.03 -25.20
CA GLU A 291 -0.81 -25.39 -25.15
C GLU A 291 -0.03 -24.38 -24.28
N GLY A 292 1.13 -24.73 -23.80
CA GLY A 292 2.02 -23.85 -23.05
C GLY A 292 1.63 -23.64 -21.60
N LEU A 293 2.19 -22.59 -21.01
CA LEU A 293 1.97 -22.23 -19.62
C LEU A 293 1.30 -20.84 -19.53
N LEU A 294 0.41 -20.70 -18.55
CA LEU A 294 -0.19 -19.44 -18.17
C LEU A 294 0.20 -19.13 -16.72
N LEU A 295 0.83 -17.97 -16.51
CA LEU A 295 1.08 -17.43 -15.19
C LEU A 295 -0.04 -16.43 -14.86
N ILE A 296 -0.68 -16.62 -13.71
CA ILE A 296 -1.66 -15.68 -13.18
C ILE A 296 -1.23 -15.26 -11.79
N ASP A 297 -1.00 -13.96 -11.63
CA ASP A 297 -0.70 -13.30 -10.37
C ASP A 297 -1.78 -12.27 -10.11
N SER A 298 -2.51 -12.43 -9.01
CA SER A 298 -3.75 -11.69 -8.79
C SER A 298 -4.17 -11.72 -7.33
N GLY A 299 -4.99 -10.78 -6.93
CA GLY A 299 -5.51 -10.72 -5.58
C GLY A 299 -6.71 -9.79 -5.45
N ALA A 300 -7.32 -9.79 -4.29
CA ALA A 300 -8.48 -8.96 -3.98
C ALA A 300 -8.37 -8.31 -2.61
N GLN A 301 -9.00 -7.16 -2.49
CA GLN A 301 -9.35 -6.51 -1.24
C GLN A 301 -10.76 -6.93 -0.85
N TYR A 302 -10.86 -7.70 0.21
CA TYR A 302 -12.12 -7.96 0.92
C TYR A 302 -12.18 -7.09 2.16
N LEU A 303 -13.38 -6.84 2.67
CA LEU A 303 -13.52 -6.04 3.88
C LEU A 303 -12.80 -6.67 5.09
N ASP A 304 -12.68 -7.99 5.12
CA ASP A 304 -12.05 -8.77 6.18
C ASP A 304 -10.61 -9.22 5.89
N GLY A 305 -10.05 -8.93 4.70
CA GLY A 305 -8.65 -9.26 4.40
C GLY A 305 -8.24 -9.01 2.95
N THR A 306 -6.95 -9.07 2.72
CA THR A 306 -6.33 -8.90 1.39
C THR A 306 -5.74 -10.22 0.93
N THR A 307 -5.87 -10.55 -0.35
CA THR A 307 -5.22 -11.71 -0.97
C THR A 307 -4.23 -11.29 -2.04
N ASP A 308 -3.24 -12.15 -2.25
CA ASP A 308 -2.18 -12.05 -3.25
C ASP A 308 -1.74 -13.48 -3.57
N ILE A 309 -2.10 -13.99 -4.76
CA ILE A 309 -1.95 -15.39 -5.11
C ILE A 309 -1.44 -15.53 -6.53
N THR A 310 -0.26 -16.11 -6.68
CA THR A 310 0.33 -16.45 -7.98
C THR A 310 0.20 -17.95 -8.26
N ARG A 311 -0.21 -18.31 -9.47
CA ARG A 311 -0.21 -19.69 -9.97
C ARG A 311 0.26 -19.74 -11.42
N THR A 312 1.07 -20.77 -11.73
CA THR A 312 1.42 -21.14 -13.11
C THR A 312 0.77 -22.46 -13.45
N ILE A 313 -0.04 -22.46 -14.48
CA ILE A 313 -0.81 -23.64 -14.92
C ILE A 313 -0.47 -23.99 -16.36
N ALA A 314 -0.63 -25.26 -16.73
CA ALA A 314 -0.55 -25.71 -18.11
C ALA A 314 -1.92 -25.60 -18.78
N LEU A 315 -1.99 -25.02 -19.99
CA LEU A 315 -3.22 -24.95 -20.80
C LEU A 315 -3.40 -26.16 -21.72
N GLY A 316 -2.47 -27.10 -21.73
CA GLY A 316 -2.48 -28.35 -22.47
C GLY A 316 -1.40 -29.28 -21.94
N GLU A 317 -0.93 -30.22 -22.74
CA GLU A 317 0.14 -31.16 -22.31
C GLU A 317 1.51 -30.38 -22.22
N PRO A 318 2.07 -30.28 -21.02
CA PRO A 318 3.36 -29.56 -20.87
C PRO A 318 4.53 -30.40 -21.38
N THR A 319 5.51 -29.73 -21.99
CA THR A 319 6.74 -30.36 -22.44
C THR A 319 7.59 -30.86 -21.27
N GLU A 320 8.49 -31.83 -21.52
CA GLU A 320 9.44 -32.28 -20.50
C GLU A 320 10.34 -31.15 -19.95
N GLN A 321 10.65 -30.15 -20.77
CA GLN A 321 11.41 -28.97 -20.33
C GLN A 321 10.57 -28.11 -19.37
N MET A 322 9.31 -27.84 -19.68
CA MET A 322 8.39 -27.11 -18.80
C MET A 322 8.25 -27.80 -17.43
N LYS A 323 8.07 -29.14 -17.43
CA LYS A 323 8.00 -29.93 -16.19
C LYS A 323 9.27 -29.80 -15.35
N LYS A 324 10.44 -29.85 -16.00
CA LYS A 324 11.75 -29.67 -15.32
C LYS A 324 11.91 -28.29 -14.72
N ASP A 325 11.59 -27.23 -15.47
CA ASP A 325 11.78 -25.87 -15.01
C ASP A 325 10.78 -25.51 -13.89
N PHE A 326 9.52 -25.91 -14.04
CA PHE A 326 8.51 -25.80 -12.97
C PHE A 326 8.98 -26.48 -11.67
N THR A 327 9.49 -27.72 -11.79
CA THR A 327 9.98 -28.47 -10.64
C THR A 327 11.20 -27.79 -9.99
N ARG A 328 12.09 -27.19 -10.74
CA ARG A 328 13.26 -26.45 -10.22
C ARG A 328 12.84 -25.23 -9.43
N VAL A 329 11.89 -24.42 -9.97
CA VAL A 329 11.34 -23.25 -9.30
C VAL A 329 10.60 -23.68 -8.02
N LEU A 330 9.77 -24.71 -8.08
CA LEU A 330 9.05 -25.22 -6.92
C LEU A 330 10.00 -25.69 -5.81
N LYS A 331 11.09 -26.38 -6.16
CA LYS A 331 12.14 -26.74 -5.18
C LYS A 331 12.76 -25.51 -4.52
N GLY A 332 13.02 -24.46 -5.28
CA GLY A 332 13.54 -23.19 -4.76
C GLY A 332 12.56 -22.56 -3.76
N THR A 333 11.29 -22.46 -4.13
CA THR A 333 10.20 -21.93 -3.28
C THR A 333 10.06 -22.72 -1.97
N ILE A 334 10.03 -24.06 -2.06
CA ILE A 334 9.96 -24.94 -0.87
C ILE A 334 11.21 -24.77 0.02
N SER A 335 12.40 -24.67 -0.59
CA SER A 335 13.64 -24.47 0.15
C SER A 335 13.62 -23.14 0.90
N LEU A 336 13.17 -22.07 0.27
CA LEU A 336 13.03 -20.75 0.90
C LEU A 336 12.02 -20.79 2.05
N ALA A 337 10.84 -21.38 1.83
CA ALA A 337 9.80 -21.52 2.85
C ALA A 337 10.25 -22.32 4.09
N LYS A 338 11.16 -23.26 3.90
CA LYS A 338 11.75 -24.06 5.00
C LYS A 338 13.00 -23.44 5.63
N SER A 339 13.55 -22.38 5.06
CA SER A 339 14.77 -21.76 5.53
C SER A 339 14.58 -21.12 6.90
N LYS A 340 15.55 -21.33 7.78
CA LYS A 340 15.65 -20.67 9.07
C LYS A 340 16.81 -19.68 9.02
N PHE A 341 16.59 -18.46 9.42
CA PHE A 341 17.59 -17.40 9.39
C PHE A 341 17.53 -16.53 10.64
N PRO A 342 18.67 -15.91 11.04
CA PRO A 342 18.72 -15.03 12.21
C PRO A 342 17.84 -13.79 12.02
N ALA A 343 17.43 -13.18 13.13
CA ALA A 343 16.78 -11.87 13.11
C ALA A 343 17.67 -10.84 12.38
N GLY A 344 17.07 -9.93 11.61
CA GLY A 344 17.77 -8.93 10.81
C GLY A 344 18.29 -9.41 9.45
N THR A 345 18.10 -10.69 9.09
CA THR A 345 18.41 -11.18 7.75
C THR A 345 17.53 -10.46 6.71
N ARG A 346 18.15 -9.92 5.68
CA ARG A 346 17.44 -9.25 4.58
C ARG A 346 17.10 -10.25 3.46
N GLY A 347 16.00 -10.02 2.74
CA GLY A 347 15.57 -10.87 1.62
C GLY A 347 16.64 -11.04 0.54
N SER A 348 17.43 -10.00 0.27
CA SER A 348 18.56 -10.07 -0.66
C SER A 348 19.62 -11.12 -0.28
N HIS A 349 19.82 -11.40 0.99
CA HIS A 349 20.74 -12.46 1.44
C HIS A 349 20.21 -13.85 1.10
N CYS A 350 18.87 -14.06 1.22
CA CYS A 350 18.23 -15.34 0.93
C CYS A 350 18.22 -15.65 -0.58
N LEU A 351 17.91 -14.66 -1.41
CA LEU A 351 17.83 -14.82 -2.87
C LEU A 351 19.18 -15.17 -3.51
N LEU A 352 20.30 -14.65 -2.99
CA LEU A 352 21.64 -14.98 -3.45
C LEU A 352 22.01 -16.47 -3.28
N TYR A 353 21.47 -17.13 -2.25
CA TYR A 353 21.80 -18.52 -1.93
C TYR A 353 20.75 -19.53 -2.40
N THR A 354 19.53 -19.10 -2.66
CA THR A 354 18.40 -20.00 -2.98
C THR A 354 17.97 -19.93 -4.45
N SER A 355 18.32 -18.88 -5.18
CA SER A 355 18.04 -18.80 -6.63
C SER A 355 19.07 -19.59 -7.42
N PRO A 356 18.65 -20.61 -8.19
CA PRO A 356 19.56 -21.39 -9.01
C PRO A 356 19.91 -20.70 -10.33
N SER A 357 19.38 -19.50 -10.61
CA SER A 357 19.55 -18.81 -11.90
C SER A 357 20.79 -17.92 -11.94
N PRO A 358 21.70 -18.12 -12.90
CA PRO A 358 22.82 -17.22 -13.15
C PRO A 358 22.39 -15.79 -13.55
N ARG A 359 21.14 -15.60 -14.03
CA ARG A 359 20.59 -14.30 -14.42
C ARG A 359 20.28 -13.41 -13.22
N ASP A 360 19.92 -13.99 -12.08
CA ASP A 360 19.65 -13.24 -10.85
C ASP A 360 20.95 -12.59 -10.29
N ARG A 361 22.12 -13.05 -10.69
CA ARG A 361 23.41 -12.43 -10.34
C ARG A 361 23.69 -11.15 -11.14
N SER A 362 23.04 -10.94 -12.28
CA SER A 362 23.28 -9.78 -13.16
C SER A 362 22.39 -8.58 -12.84
N VAL A 363 21.31 -8.77 -12.07
CA VAL A 363 20.33 -7.71 -11.73
C VAL A 363 20.67 -7.04 -10.38
N SER A 364 21.62 -7.57 -9.62
CA SER A 364 22.02 -7.06 -8.29
C SER A 364 23.33 -6.24 -8.30
N ARG A 365 23.66 -5.56 -9.42
CA ARG A 365 24.77 -4.58 -9.50
C ARG A 365 24.26 -3.17 -9.67
#